data_a0c6cc852c885e0f470065d6d8fe561f
#
_entry.id   a0c6cc852c885e0f470065d6d8fe561f
#
_cell.length_a   1.000
_cell.length_b   1.000
_cell.length_c   1.000
_cell.angle_alpha   90.00
_cell.angle_beta   90.00
_cell.angle_gamma   90.00
#
_symmetry.space_group_name_H-M   'P 1'
#
loop_
_entity.id
_entity.type
_entity.pdbx_description
1 polymer ?
#
loop_
_entity_poly.entity_id
_entity_poly.type
_entity_poly.pdbx_seq_one_letter_code
_entity_poly.pdbx_strand_id
1 'polypeptide(L)'
;MTDITTLYNPNDLRQSIAREKTHRVHVGSVALGGGAPVVVQSMLNASAESVQENLEQIDTLVQAGCEVVRMAIPRRSCLDVFEEVCARSPVPIVADVHFDAGIAIEAAKRGASKLRINPGNIGSWEKTDCVLEAAGNAHIPIRIGVNAGSLDKQLAARSDLSLSQKLAQSAYDYVLHCKQYGFTDLVVSAKAHDVCDTVETYRILSRIMPDIPLHIG
;
A
#
# COMPACT_ATOMS: atom_id res chain seq x y z
N MET A 1 4.79 -0.88 -22.12
CA MET A 1 3.72 -0.60 -21.12
C MET A 1 2.38 -0.87 -21.76
N THR A 2 1.52 -1.65 -21.13
CA THR A 2 0.16 -1.87 -21.61
C THR A 2 -0.68 -0.66 -21.19
N ASP A 3 -1.31 0.01 -22.17
CA ASP A 3 -2.11 1.22 -21.90
C ASP A 3 -3.46 0.83 -21.26
N ILE A 4 -3.88 1.57 -20.23
CA ILE A 4 -5.12 1.33 -19.49
C ILE A 4 -6.36 1.41 -20.38
N THR A 5 -6.31 2.20 -21.46
CA THR A 5 -7.43 2.31 -22.40
C THR A 5 -7.72 1.01 -23.13
N THR A 6 -6.73 0.10 -23.21
CA THR A 6 -6.91 -1.25 -23.79
C THR A 6 -7.40 -2.28 -22.78
N LEU A 7 -7.20 -2.01 -21.48
CA LEU A 7 -7.54 -2.92 -20.39
C LEU A 7 -8.92 -2.63 -19.78
N TYR A 8 -9.41 -1.40 -19.89
CA TYR A 8 -10.63 -0.95 -19.25
C TYR A 8 -11.67 -0.48 -20.25
N ASN A 9 -12.84 -1.12 -20.25
CA ASN A 9 -14.02 -0.68 -20.99
C ASN A 9 -15.07 -0.14 -20.01
N PRO A 10 -15.37 1.16 -20.00
CA PRO A 10 -16.33 1.75 -19.07
C PRO A 10 -17.75 1.22 -19.25
N ASN A 11 -18.07 0.65 -20.43
CA ASN A 11 -19.40 0.10 -20.73
C ASN A 11 -19.59 -1.36 -20.28
N ASP A 12 -18.53 -2.01 -19.79
CA ASP A 12 -18.63 -3.37 -19.29
C ASP A 12 -19.02 -3.41 -17.80
N LEU A 13 -20.28 -3.09 -17.53
CA LEU A 13 -20.86 -3.04 -16.19
C LEU A 13 -21.20 -4.43 -15.61
N ARG A 14 -20.99 -5.52 -16.34
CA ARG A 14 -21.57 -6.83 -16.05
C ARG A 14 -20.70 -7.77 -15.20
N GLN A 15 -19.46 -7.44 -14.90
CA GLN A 15 -18.64 -8.29 -14.06
C GLN A 15 -18.73 -7.86 -12.60
N SER A 16 -19.53 -8.59 -11.81
CA SER A 16 -19.37 -8.53 -10.36
C SER A 16 -17.98 -9.11 -10.01
N ILE A 17 -17.14 -8.30 -9.38
CA ILE A 17 -15.81 -8.74 -8.97
C ILE A 17 -15.96 -9.39 -7.61
N ALA A 18 -15.79 -10.70 -7.58
CA ALA A 18 -15.87 -11.45 -6.33
C ALA A 18 -14.60 -11.23 -5.51
N ARG A 19 -14.75 -10.75 -4.28
CA ARG A 19 -13.64 -10.52 -3.33
C ARG A 19 -12.82 -11.79 -3.08
N GLU A 20 -13.43 -12.96 -3.20
CA GLU A 20 -12.79 -14.27 -3.03
C GLU A 20 -11.72 -14.56 -4.09
N LYS A 21 -11.76 -13.86 -5.24
CA LYS A 21 -10.77 -14.03 -6.33
C LYS A 21 -9.45 -13.32 -6.07
N THR A 22 -9.39 -12.40 -5.12
CA THR A 22 -8.13 -11.73 -4.78
C THR A 22 -7.19 -12.68 -4.05
N HIS A 23 -5.88 -12.49 -4.23
CA HIS A 23 -4.89 -13.22 -3.44
C HIS A 23 -5.09 -12.95 -1.95
N ARG A 24 -4.84 -13.97 -1.13
CA ARG A 24 -4.78 -13.79 0.31
C ARG A 24 -3.38 -13.36 0.70
N VAL A 25 -3.29 -12.19 1.33
CA VAL A 25 -2.05 -11.58 1.80
C VAL A 25 -2.10 -11.52 3.33
N HIS A 26 -0.98 -11.76 4.02
CA HIS A 26 -0.91 -11.73 5.48
C HIS A 26 -0.12 -10.53 5.97
N VAL A 27 -0.72 -9.76 6.88
CA VAL A 27 -0.07 -8.67 7.61
C VAL A 27 0.11 -9.13 9.05
N GLY A 28 1.25 -9.72 9.37
CA GLY A 28 1.40 -10.48 10.60
C GLY A 28 0.37 -11.61 10.66
N SER A 29 -0.45 -11.64 11.71
CA SER A 29 -1.52 -12.62 11.91
C SER A 29 -2.81 -12.29 11.13
N VAL A 30 -2.94 -11.10 10.53
CA VAL A 30 -4.17 -10.62 9.92
C VAL A 30 -4.19 -10.91 8.43
N ALA A 31 -5.23 -11.61 7.95
CA ALA A 31 -5.41 -11.94 6.54
C ALA A 31 -6.17 -10.84 5.78
N LEU A 32 -5.68 -10.46 4.60
CA LEU A 32 -6.31 -9.54 3.65
C LEU A 32 -6.60 -10.24 2.33
N GLY A 33 -7.75 -9.95 1.71
CA GLY A 33 -8.11 -10.56 0.42
C GLY A 33 -8.52 -12.02 0.52
N GLY A 34 -8.75 -12.70 -0.61
CA GLY A 34 -9.12 -14.11 -0.67
C GLY A 34 -10.40 -14.45 0.11
N GLY A 35 -11.38 -13.54 0.15
CA GLY A 35 -12.62 -13.68 0.91
C GLY A 35 -12.49 -13.44 2.43
N ALA A 36 -11.31 -13.07 2.94
CA ALA A 36 -11.13 -12.71 4.35
C ALA A 36 -12.05 -11.54 4.76
N PRO A 37 -12.42 -11.41 6.04
CA PRO A 37 -13.16 -10.24 6.53
C PRO A 37 -12.49 -8.91 6.16
N VAL A 38 -13.28 -7.84 6.11
CA VAL A 38 -12.73 -6.49 5.93
C VAL A 38 -11.98 -6.09 7.18
N VAL A 39 -10.71 -5.74 7.03
CA VAL A 39 -9.80 -5.37 8.12
C VAL A 39 -9.85 -3.87 8.38
N VAL A 40 -9.96 -3.49 9.64
CA VAL A 40 -9.91 -2.09 10.08
C VAL A 40 -8.46 -1.69 10.36
N GLN A 41 -7.96 -0.73 9.58
CA GLN A 41 -6.62 -0.16 9.78
C GLN A 41 -6.70 1.32 10.11
N SER A 42 -5.92 1.79 11.08
CA SER A 42 -5.73 3.21 11.39
C SER A 42 -4.27 3.62 11.29
N MET A 43 -4.00 4.91 11.47
CA MET A 43 -2.65 5.47 11.41
C MET A 43 -2.34 6.24 12.69
N LEU A 44 -1.12 6.08 13.20
CA LEU A 44 -0.61 6.86 14.32
C LEU A 44 -0.37 8.31 13.89
N ASN A 45 -0.66 9.23 14.80
CA ASN A 45 -0.35 10.65 14.69
C ASN A 45 0.52 11.15 15.86
N ALA A 46 0.87 10.26 16.79
CA ALA A 46 1.84 10.52 17.85
C ALA A 46 3.23 10.80 17.27
N SER A 47 4.12 11.36 18.09
CA SER A 47 5.51 11.62 17.68
C SER A 47 6.21 10.34 17.27
N ALA A 48 6.82 10.31 16.07
CA ALA A 48 7.62 9.17 15.61
C ALA A 48 8.90 8.95 16.44
N GLU A 49 9.17 9.82 17.41
CA GLU A 49 10.32 9.75 18.33
C GLU A 49 9.95 9.24 19.74
N SER A 50 8.66 8.99 20.01
CA SER A 50 8.17 8.56 21.33
C SER A 50 7.55 7.18 21.25
N VAL A 51 8.22 6.18 21.82
CA VAL A 51 7.68 4.81 21.96
C VAL A 51 6.40 4.83 22.79
N GLN A 52 6.43 5.53 23.92
CA GLN A 52 5.31 5.52 24.87
C GLN A 52 4.03 6.11 24.26
N GLU A 53 4.12 7.28 23.61
CA GLU A 53 2.95 7.91 22.99
C GLU A 53 2.35 7.05 21.87
N ASN A 54 3.21 6.38 21.08
CA ASN A 54 2.73 5.49 20.03
C ASN A 54 2.02 4.26 20.61
N LEU A 55 2.53 3.65 21.67
CA LEU A 55 1.89 2.50 22.31
C LEU A 55 0.55 2.87 22.97
N GLU A 56 0.46 4.00 23.66
CA GLU A 56 -0.79 4.51 24.23
C GLU A 56 -1.86 4.75 23.15
N GLN A 57 -1.44 5.30 22.00
CA GLN A 57 -2.35 5.48 20.88
C GLN A 57 -2.76 4.14 20.25
N ILE A 58 -1.84 3.16 20.14
CA ILE A 58 -2.15 1.81 19.67
C ILE A 58 -3.19 1.16 20.57
N ASP A 59 -3.02 1.22 21.89
CA ASP A 59 -3.99 0.66 22.85
C ASP A 59 -5.39 1.26 22.67
N THR A 60 -5.46 2.58 22.48
CA THR A 60 -6.71 3.29 22.21
C THR A 60 -7.37 2.81 20.91
N LEU A 61 -6.59 2.66 19.84
CA LEU A 61 -7.07 2.20 18.53
C LEU A 61 -7.55 0.74 18.60
N VAL A 62 -6.81 -0.13 19.27
CA VAL A 62 -7.17 -1.54 19.47
C VAL A 62 -8.48 -1.68 20.27
N GLN A 63 -8.66 -0.90 21.33
CA GLN A 63 -9.91 -0.85 22.09
C GLN A 63 -11.09 -0.39 21.22
N ALA A 64 -10.83 0.45 20.22
CA ALA A 64 -11.83 0.88 19.23
C ALA A 64 -12.05 -0.14 18.09
N GLY A 65 -11.38 -1.29 18.09
CA GLY A 65 -11.54 -2.35 17.10
C GLY A 65 -10.56 -2.28 15.92
N CYS A 66 -9.47 -1.52 16.02
CA CYS A 66 -8.42 -1.50 15.00
C CYS A 66 -7.61 -2.80 15.03
N GLU A 67 -7.42 -3.42 13.88
CA GLU A 67 -6.74 -4.71 13.74
C GLU A 67 -5.32 -4.59 13.19
N VAL A 68 -5.01 -3.49 12.50
CA VAL A 68 -3.70 -3.19 11.91
C VAL A 68 -3.43 -1.69 12.08
N VAL A 69 -2.23 -1.35 12.54
CA VAL A 69 -1.85 0.06 12.74
C VAL A 69 -0.72 0.44 11.80
N ARG A 70 -0.78 1.65 11.23
CA ARG A 70 0.26 2.22 10.36
C ARG A 70 1.03 3.30 11.10
N MET A 71 2.36 3.21 11.08
CA MET A 71 3.27 4.19 11.64
C MET A 71 4.15 4.80 10.55
N ALA A 72 4.21 6.13 10.48
CA ALA A 72 5.12 6.84 9.58
C ALA A 72 6.56 6.79 10.12
N ILE A 73 7.52 6.59 9.21
CA ILE A 73 8.95 6.66 9.51
C ILE A 73 9.56 7.81 8.69
N PRO A 74 9.55 9.03 9.20
CA PRO A 74 9.96 10.22 8.44
C PRO A 74 11.47 10.30 8.21
N ARG A 75 12.28 9.69 9.09
CA ARG A 75 13.75 9.71 9.04
C ARG A 75 14.37 8.49 9.72
N ARG A 76 15.63 8.19 9.41
CA ARG A 76 16.34 7.00 9.92
C ARG A 76 16.46 6.95 11.45
N SER A 77 16.55 8.10 12.11
CA SER A 77 16.59 8.17 13.58
C SER A 77 15.31 7.65 14.27
N CYS A 78 14.20 7.51 13.53
CA CYS A 78 12.96 6.95 14.08
C CYS A 78 12.89 5.43 13.98
N LEU A 79 13.88 4.76 13.37
CA LEU A 79 13.86 3.30 13.17
C LEU A 79 13.96 2.52 14.48
N ASP A 80 14.73 2.99 15.45
CA ASP A 80 14.84 2.31 16.76
C ASP A 80 13.52 2.38 17.54
N VAL A 81 12.84 3.54 17.48
CA VAL A 81 11.49 3.70 18.05
C VAL A 81 10.49 2.80 17.33
N PHE A 82 10.56 2.74 16.00
CA PHE A 82 9.71 1.87 15.20
C PHE A 82 9.88 0.38 15.58
N GLU A 83 11.12 -0.07 15.71
CA GLU A 83 11.45 -1.45 16.12
C GLU A 83 10.86 -1.79 17.49
N GLU A 84 11.03 -0.90 18.47
CA GLU A 84 10.47 -1.12 19.80
C GLU A 84 8.94 -1.11 19.81
N VAL A 85 8.31 -0.23 19.03
CA VAL A 85 6.84 -0.21 18.83
C VAL A 85 6.39 -1.51 18.19
N CYS A 86 7.06 -2.01 17.15
CA CYS A 86 6.73 -3.30 16.53
C CYS A 86 6.82 -4.47 17.52
N ALA A 87 7.87 -4.49 18.34
CA ALA A 87 8.10 -5.57 19.32
C ALA A 87 7.05 -5.60 20.45
N ARG A 88 6.46 -4.45 20.79
CA ARG A 88 5.54 -4.30 21.93
C ARG A 88 4.07 -4.18 21.53
N SER A 89 3.78 -3.93 20.26
CA SER A 89 2.40 -3.76 19.77
C SER A 89 1.61 -5.06 19.82
N PRO A 90 0.37 -5.05 20.31
CA PRO A 90 -0.52 -6.22 20.26
C PRO A 90 -1.09 -6.51 18.86
N VAL A 91 -0.91 -5.58 17.91
CA VAL A 91 -1.41 -5.70 16.53
C VAL A 91 -0.29 -5.45 15.52
N PRO A 92 -0.39 -5.98 14.28
CA PRO A 92 0.62 -5.77 13.26
C PRO A 92 0.84 -4.29 12.92
N ILE A 93 2.12 -3.90 12.79
CA ILE A 93 2.51 -2.53 12.43
C ILE A 93 2.94 -2.45 10.97
N VAL A 94 2.36 -1.49 10.24
CA VAL A 94 2.70 -1.15 8.87
C VAL A 94 3.69 0.01 8.86
N ALA A 95 4.85 -0.19 8.28
CA ALA A 95 5.81 0.90 8.03
C ALA A 95 5.36 1.76 6.85
N ASP A 96 5.10 3.04 7.11
CA ASP A 96 4.76 4.02 6.08
C ASP A 96 6.00 4.82 5.69
N VAL A 97 6.57 4.48 4.53
CA VAL A 97 7.79 5.10 4.03
C VAL A 97 7.50 5.87 2.75
N HIS A 98 7.85 7.16 2.73
CA HIS A 98 7.50 8.04 1.62
C HIS A 98 8.61 8.25 0.60
N PHE A 99 9.87 8.44 1.01
CA PHE A 99 10.92 8.97 0.12
C PHE A 99 12.23 8.18 0.14
N ASP A 100 12.52 7.39 1.16
CA ASP A 100 13.82 6.73 1.34
C ASP A 100 13.66 5.20 1.29
N ALA A 101 14.08 4.59 0.19
CA ALA A 101 14.09 3.13 0.05
C ALA A 101 14.92 2.44 1.14
N GLY A 102 15.99 3.08 1.62
CA GLY A 102 16.81 2.56 2.71
C GLY A 102 16.06 2.48 4.04
N ILE A 103 15.12 3.41 4.32
CA ILE A 103 14.24 3.31 5.49
C ILE A 103 13.27 2.14 5.33
N ALA A 104 12.71 1.93 4.12
CA ALA A 104 11.81 0.81 3.87
C ALA A 104 12.52 -0.55 4.07
N ILE A 105 13.76 -0.68 3.57
CA ILE A 105 14.59 -1.87 3.73
C ILE A 105 14.88 -2.14 5.21
N GLU A 106 15.27 -1.12 5.97
CA GLU A 106 15.55 -1.27 7.40
C GLU A 106 14.27 -1.56 8.21
N ALA A 107 13.15 -0.93 7.88
CA ALA A 107 11.87 -1.21 8.53
C ALA A 107 11.43 -2.67 8.32
N ALA A 108 11.64 -3.24 7.14
CA ALA A 108 11.37 -4.66 6.87
C ALA A 108 12.19 -5.59 7.79
N LYS A 109 13.44 -5.25 8.06
CA LYS A 109 14.33 -6.03 8.96
C LYS A 109 13.99 -5.86 10.44
N ARG A 110 13.32 -4.75 10.80
CA ARG A 110 13.05 -4.34 12.19
C ARG A 110 11.60 -4.58 12.62
N GLY A 111 10.93 -5.58 12.06
CA GLY A 111 9.64 -6.06 12.54
C GLY A 111 8.41 -5.44 11.89
N ALA A 112 8.56 -4.69 10.80
CA ALA A 112 7.39 -4.29 10.01
C ALA A 112 6.59 -5.52 9.57
N SER A 113 5.26 -5.47 9.74
CA SER A 113 4.37 -6.54 9.27
C SER A 113 3.89 -6.29 7.83
N LYS A 114 4.07 -5.09 7.31
CA LYS A 114 3.81 -4.68 5.93
C LYS A 114 4.57 -3.38 5.64
N LEU A 115 5.04 -3.19 4.42
CA LEU A 115 5.50 -1.89 3.97
C LEU A 115 4.40 -1.15 3.21
N ARG A 116 4.30 0.16 3.38
CA ARG A 116 3.58 1.04 2.48
C ARG A 116 4.58 1.93 1.77
N ILE A 117 4.59 1.87 0.46
CA ILE A 117 5.42 2.71 -0.39
C ILE A 117 4.56 3.55 -1.33
N ASN A 118 5.06 4.75 -1.66
CA ASN A 118 4.46 5.58 -2.70
C ASN A 118 5.34 5.50 -3.95
N PRO A 119 4.81 4.91 -5.03
CA PRO A 119 5.55 4.78 -6.28
C PRO A 119 6.22 6.05 -6.76
N GLY A 120 5.50 7.16 -6.79
CA GLY A 120 6.02 8.43 -7.27
C GLY A 120 7.17 9.04 -6.46
N ASN A 121 7.47 8.48 -5.28
CA ASN A 121 8.44 9.06 -4.34
C ASN A 121 9.62 8.15 -4.01
N ILE A 122 9.53 6.84 -4.25
CA ILE A 122 10.59 5.88 -3.91
C ILE A 122 11.84 6.06 -4.80
N GLY A 123 11.66 6.58 -6.01
CA GLY A 123 12.73 6.85 -6.95
C GLY A 123 12.80 5.84 -8.09
N SER A 124 14.00 5.32 -8.40
CA SER A 124 14.18 4.43 -9.56
C SER A 124 13.68 3.00 -9.31
N TRP A 125 13.53 2.23 -10.39
CA TRP A 125 13.13 0.83 -10.34
C TRP A 125 14.12 -0.03 -9.55
N GLU A 126 15.42 0.25 -9.68
CA GLU A 126 16.47 -0.46 -8.92
C GLU A 126 16.30 -0.30 -7.40
N LYS A 127 15.87 0.89 -6.95
CA LYS A 127 15.55 1.12 -5.53
C LYS A 127 14.30 0.36 -5.12
N THR A 128 13.32 0.30 -6.00
CA THR A 128 12.12 -0.51 -5.78
C THR A 128 12.49 -1.99 -5.65
N ASP A 129 13.34 -2.50 -6.52
CA ASP A 129 13.80 -3.89 -6.49
C ASP A 129 14.50 -4.25 -5.16
N CYS A 130 15.34 -3.35 -4.63
CA CYS A 130 15.95 -3.55 -3.31
C CYS A 130 14.90 -3.60 -2.18
N VAL A 131 13.81 -2.83 -2.29
CA VAL A 131 12.70 -2.89 -1.31
C VAL A 131 11.90 -4.19 -1.47
N LEU A 132 11.65 -4.65 -2.70
CA LEU A 132 11.00 -5.93 -2.97
C LEU A 132 11.80 -7.10 -2.40
N GLU A 133 13.13 -7.09 -2.61
CA GLU A 133 14.04 -8.09 -2.05
C GLU A 133 13.98 -8.12 -0.51
N ALA A 134 14.06 -6.95 0.13
CA ALA A 134 14.01 -6.85 1.58
C ALA A 134 12.66 -7.34 2.14
N ALA A 135 11.55 -6.99 1.51
CA ALA A 135 10.21 -7.44 1.90
C ALA A 135 10.05 -8.96 1.68
N GLY A 136 10.57 -9.49 0.57
CA GLY A 136 10.58 -10.93 0.29
C GLY A 136 11.38 -11.72 1.33
N ASN A 137 12.57 -11.24 1.69
CA ASN A 137 13.41 -11.86 2.73
C ASN A 137 12.76 -11.81 4.12
N ALA A 138 11.99 -10.76 4.41
CA ALA A 138 11.23 -10.62 5.66
C ALA A 138 9.86 -11.32 5.61
N HIS A 139 9.46 -11.88 4.48
CA HIS A 139 8.14 -12.50 4.25
C HIS A 139 6.96 -11.58 4.59
N ILE A 140 7.07 -10.30 4.23
CA ILE A 140 6.04 -9.30 4.47
C ILE A 140 5.50 -8.70 3.18
N PRO A 141 4.20 -8.38 3.11
CA PRO A 141 3.59 -7.79 1.93
C PRO A 141 3.94 -6.32 1.75
N ILE A 142 3.73 -5.83 0.53
CA ILE A 142 3.87 -4.41 0.21
C ILE A 142 2.52 -3.83 -0.21
N ARG A 143 2.15 -2.68 0.34
CA ARG A 143 1.08 -1.85 -0.19
C ARG A 143 1.63 -0.75 -1.09
N ILE A 144 1.24 -0.82 -2.34
CA ILE A 144 1.47 0.23 -3.33
C ILE A 144 0.39 1.30 -3.15
N GLY A 145 0.78 2.49 -2.70
CA GLY A 145 -0.15 3.59 -2.43
C GLY A 145 0.07 4.74 -3.39
N VAL A 146 -0.75 4.83 -4.45
CA VAL A 146 -0.69 5.94 -5.41
C VAL A 146 -1.53 7.12 -4.94
N ASN A 147 -1.04 8.33 -5.18
CA ASN A 147 -1.74 9.57 -4.85
C ASN A 147 -1.75 10.50 -6.07
N ALA A 148 -2.84 11.25 -6.25
CA ALA A 148 -2.95 12.23 -7.33
C ALA A 148 -1.82 13.27 -7.34
N GLY A 149 -1.36 13.69 -6.16
CA GLY A 149 -0.28 14.69 -6.02
C GLY A 149 1.14 14.15 -6.28
N SER A 150 1.32 12.84 -6.51
CA SER A 150 2.62 12.21 -6.73
C SER A 150 2.67 11.32 -7.98
N LEU A 151 1.79 11.57 -8.94
CA LEU A 151 1.84 10.92 -10.25
C LEU A 151 3.14 11.27 -10.98
N ASP A 152 3.67 10.31 -11.75
CA ASP A 152 4.75 10.57 -12.69
C ASP A 152 4.41 11.73 -13.65
N LYS A 153 5.40 12.57 -13.97
CA LYS A 153 5.18 13.77 -14.77
C LYS A 153 4.66 13.46 -16.18
N GLN A 154 5.12 12.39 -16.80
CA GLN A 154 4.69 12.00 -18.14
C GLN A 154 3.24 11.51 -18.09
N LEU A 155 2.90 10.71 -17.09
CA LEU A 155 1.53 10.23 -16.89
C LEU A 155 0.60 11.38 -16.49
N ALA A 156 1.03 12.30 -15.64
CA ALA A 156 0.26 13.47 -15.25
C ALA A 156 -0.08 14.36 -16.45
N ALA A 157 0.85 14.49 -17.43
CA ALA A 157 0.68 15.29 -18.65
C ALA A 157 -0.25 14.67 -19.70
N ARG A 158 -0.65 13.38 -19.58
CA ARG A 158 -1.58 12.71 -20.50
C ARG A 158 -2.96 13.40 -20.46
N SER A 159 -3.32 14.16 -21.50
CA SER A 159 -4.61 14.86 -21.61
C SER A 159 -5.76 13.95 -22.07
N ASP A 160 -5.45 12.80 -22.62
CA ASP A 160 -6.37 11.78 -23.12
C ASP A 160 -6.88 10.84 -22.01
N LEU A 161 -6.32 10.92 -20.80
CA LEU A 161 -6.72 10.13 -19.63
C LEU A 161 -7.37 11.00 -18.55
N SER A 162 -8.45 10.49 -17.95
CA SER A 162 -9.01 11.05 -16.73
C SER A 162 -8.04 10.86 -15.54
N LEU A 163 -8.23 11.60 -14.44
CA LEU A 163 -7.44 11.44 -13.22
C LEU A 163 -7.54 10.00 -12.68
N SER A 164 -8.74 9.43 -12.70
CA SER A 164 -8.99 8.05 -12.26
C SER A 164 -8.21 7.04 -13.09
N GLN A 165 -8.15 7.23 -14.41
CA GLN A 165 -7.37 6.37 -15.31
C GLN A 165 -5.86 6.53 -15.07
N LYS A 166 -5.37 7.76 -14.85
CA LYS A 166 -3.94 7.99 -14.52
C LYS A 166 -3.54 7.31 -13.22
N LEU A 167 -4.37 7.41 -12.18
CA LEU A 167 -4.11 6.73 -10.90
C LEU A 167 -4.09 5.21 -11.07
N ALA A 168 -5.05 4.67 -11.81
CA ALA A 168 -5.10 3.24 -12.08
C ALA A 168 -3.92 2.76 -12.93
N GLN A 169 -3.52 3.52 -13.95
CA GLN A 169 -2.33 3.22 -14.77
C GLN A 169 -1.06 3.19 -13.91
N SER A 170 -0.87 4.21 -13.06
CA SER A 170 0.28 4.26 -12.16
C SER A 170 0.35 3.03 -11.26
N ALA A 171 -0.77 2.64 -10.64
CA ALA A 171 -0.82 1.46 -9.80
C ALA A 171 -0.55 0.17 -10.58
N TYR A 172 -1.13 0.04 -11.77
CA TYR A 172 -0.95 -1.12 -12.64
C TYR A 172 0.52 -1.30 -13.06
N ASP A 173 1.20 -0.23 -13.48
CA ASP A 173 2.60 -0.30 -13.90
C ASP A 173 3.50 -0.79 -12.77
N TYR A 174 3.26 -0.34 -11.53
CA TYR A 174 4.02 -0.80 -10.36
C TYR A 174 3.70 -2.25 -9.98
N VAL A 175 2.44 -2.65 -10.02
CA VAL A 175 2.05 -4.05 -9.78
C VAL A 175 2.68 -4.97 -10.82
N LEU A 176 2.66 -4.56 -12.10
CA LEU A 176 3.28 -5.31 -13.18
C LEU A 176 4.78 -5.48 -12.96
N HIS A 177 5.49 -4.41 -12.59
CA HIS A 177 6.91 -4.45 -12.27
C HIS A 177 7.19 -5.42 -11.10
N CYS A 178 6.43 -5.31 -10.00
CA CYS A 178 6.59 -6.21 -8.86
C CYS A 178 6.38 -7.69 -9.25
N LYS A 179 5.35 -7.98 -10.06
CA LYS A 179 5.09 -9.34 -10.56
C LYS A 179 6.20 -9.84 -11.47
N GLN A 180 6.77 -8.98 -12.33
CA GLN A 180 7.92 -9.32 -13.18
C GLN A 180 9.18 -9.61 -12.36
N TYR A 181 9.36 -8.92 -11.25
CA TYR A 181 10.42 -9.20 -10.27
C TYR A 181 10.19 -10.52 -9.50
N GLY A 182 8.99 -11.08 -9.54
CA GLY A 182 8.60 -12.30 -8.82
C GLY A 182 7.95 -12.04 -7.46
N PHE A 183 7.59 -10.78 -7.14
CA PHE A 183 6.95 -10.41 -5.89
C PHE A 183 5.42 -10.28 -6.06
N THR A 184 4.65 -11.08 -5.32
CA THR A 184 3.18 -11.19 -5.49
C THR A 184 2.37 -10.79 -4.26
N ASP A 185 2.97 -10.66 -3.08
CA ASP A 185 2.28 -10.28 -1.84
C ASP A 185 1.99 -8.78 -1.82
N LEU A 186 1.04 -8.38 -2.67
CA LEU A 186 0.73 -6.98 -2.95
C LEU A 186 -0.66 -6.60 -2.49
N VAL A 187 -0.78 -5.36 -2.02
CA VAL A 187 -2.04 -4.63 -1.78
C VAL A 187 -1.96 -3.31 -2.53
N VAL A 188 -3.06 -2.83 -3.09
CA VAL A 188 -3.09 -1.54 -3.80
C VAL A 188 -4.05 -0.57 -3.14
N SER A 189 -3.65 0.68 -3.06
CA SER A 189 -4.52 1.79 -2.68
C SER A 189 -4.30 3.00 -3.60
N ALA A 190 -5.36 3.74 -3.87
CA ALA A 190 -5.31 4.96 -4.65
C ALA A 190 -6.07 6.07 -3.95
N LYS A 191 -5.56 7.30 -4.01
CA LYS A 191 -6.18 8.45 -3.38
C LYS A 191 -6.29 9.61 -4.37
N ALA A 192 -7.52 10.07 -4.60
CA ALA A 192 -7.83 11.36 -5.22
C ALA A 192 -8.40 12.32 -4.15
N HIS A 193 -8.54 13.59 -4.48
CA HIS A 193 -9.22 14.57 -3.63
C HIS A 193 -10.73 14.45 -3.75
N ASP A 194 -11.21 14.17 -4.95
CA ASP A 194 -12.63 13.99 -5.23
C ASP A 194 -13.08 12.55 -4.96
N VAL A 195 -14.28 12.40 -4.39
CA VAL A 195 -14.85 11.08 -4.06
C VAL A 195 -15.19 10.30 -5.32
N CYS A 196 -15.74 10.98 -6.37
CA CYS A 196 -16.12 10.33 -7.61
C CYS A 196 -14.89 9.79 -8.33
N ASP A 197 -13.80 10.56 -8.38
CA ASP A 197 -12.51 10.09 -8.92
C ASP A 197 -11.97 8.90 -8.14
N THR A 198 -12.08 8.92 -6.81
CA THR A 198 -11.66 7.80 -5.96
C THR A 198 -12.46 6.55 -6.27
N VAL A 199 -13.80 6.64 -6.28
CA VAL A 199 -14.69 5.52 -6.58
C VAL A 199 -14.40 4.94 -7.98
N GLU A 200 -14.27 5.80 -8.99
CA GLU A 200 -13.99 5.36 -10.35
C GLU A 200 -12.60 4.70 -10.45
N THR A 201 -11.58 5.25 -9.79
CA THR A 201 -10.25 4.62 -9.73
C THR A 201 -10.33 3.20 -9.19
N TYR A 202 -11.04 2.98 -8.09
CA TYR A 202 -11.19 1.64 -7.50
C TYR A 202 -11.99 0.69 -8.39
N ARG A 203 -12.98 1.18 -9.11
CA ARG A 203 -13.71 0.39 -10.13
C ARG A 203 -12.80 -0.05 -11.26
N ILE A 204 -11.93 0.84 -11.74
CA ILE A 204 -10.93 0.50 -12.76
C ILE A 204 -9.96 -0.54 -12.21
N LEU A 205 -9.35 -0.27 -11.04
CA LEU A 205 -8.36 -1.16 -10.41
C LEU A 205 -8.91 -2.58 -10.21
N SER A 206 -10.14 -2.69 -9.71
CA SER A 206 -10.77 -3.98 -9.46
C SER A 206 -11.01 -4.80 -10.73
N ARG A 207 -11.14 -4.15 -11.89
CA ARG A 207 -11.32 -4.82 -13.18
C ARG A 207 -10.02 -5.24 -13.83
N ILE A 208 -9.02 -4.34 -13.79
CA ILE A 208 -7.72 -4.60 -14.45
C ILE A 208 -6.79 -5.47 -13.60
N MET A 209 -7.02 -5.51 -12.28
CA MET A 209 -6.25 -6.32 -11.32
C MET A 209 -7.18 -7.07 -10.36
N PRO A 210 -8.02 -7.99 -10.87
CA PRO A 210 -9.04 -8.68 -10.06
C PRO A 210 -8.45 -9.62 -9.00
N ASP A 211 -7.16 -9.94 -9.12
CA ASP A 211 -6.41 -10.80 -8.21
C ASP A 211 -5.73 -10.03 -7.06
N ILE A 212 -5.68 -8.69 -7.12
CA ILE A 212 -5.00 -7.88 -6.10
C ILE A 212 -6.00 -7.33 -5.07
N PRO A 213 -5.79 -7.57 -3.76
CA PRO A 213 -6.60 -6.96 -2.72
C PRO A 213 -6.41 -5.44 -2.70
N LEU A 214 -7.52 -4.72 -2.52
CA LEU A 214 -7.55 -3.27 -2.49
C LEU A 214 -7.72 -2.76 -1.06
N HIS A 215 -7.02 -1.67 -0.75
CA HIS A 215 -7.12 -0.94 0.50
C HIS A 215 -7.79 0.41 0.22
N ILE A 216 -8.92 0.66 0.86
CA ILE A 216 -9.67 1.92 0.76
C ILE A 216 -9.31 2.79 1.97
N GLY A 217 -8.93 4.05 1.72
CA GLY A 217 -8.55 5.00 2.77
C GLY A 217 -8.74 6.45 2.33
#